data_679919eff220e351d5837a89f26f91f5
#
_entry.id   679919eff220e351d5837a89f26f91f5
#
_cell.length_a   1.000
_cell.length_b   1.000
_cell.length_c   1.000
_cell.angle_alpha   90.00
_cell.angle_beta   90.00
_cell.angle_gamma   90.00
#
_symmetry.space_group_name_H-M   'P 1'
#
loop_
_entity.id
_entity.type
_entity.pdbx_description
1 polymer ?
#
loop_
_entity_poly.entity_id
_entity_poly.type
_entity_poly.pdbx_seq_one_letter_code
_entity_poly.pdbx_strand_id
1 'polypeptide(L)'
;MAKFTDYNLRSEIYTALEEIRFTTPTKVQERLIPVVMQGRSVVGQSQTGSGKTHTFLIPIFQKYDPSVQKVQAVITTPSRELAQQIYAAAKQLGTGFPVDQQPRIGLYVGGTDKARQLHQLESSQPQIVIGTPGRIKDLYTAGALDIHTADTLVVDEADMTMDLGFLPEVDAIAGAMPEDLQMLVFSATIPQKLQPFLKKYLTNPVIEEIPTETVIAPTITNWLVGTKGMKKDDLVYELLTMGNPYMALVFTNTKERARELTKALRNRGLKVAEIHGGIQPRERKRTMQQIQHLDYQYVVATDLAARGIDIPGVSLIINDGIPTELEFFVHRVGRTGRNGMEGTAITIYNPDEEDRVQAVEAMGVEFEPMTYSHGELKPGYDRRRRKQRSKSTVKLDPTMIGMVKKKKKNVKPGYKRQIKAAIARDAKYKKRVEERQSLRAAKKAKKKANEK
;
A
#
# COMPACT_ATOMS: atom_id res chain seq x y z
N MET A 1 -12.32 24.86 -10.22
CA MET A 1 -11.28 23.84 -10.49
C MET A 1 -10.28 24.49 -11.44
N ALA A 2 -9.01 24.46 -11.09
CA ALA A 2 -7.95 24.95 -11.96
C ALA A 2 -7.91 24.12 -13.27
N LYS A 3 -7.44 24.75 -14.34
CA LYS A 3 -7.17 24.07 -15.61
C LYS A 3 -5.67 24.13 -15.88
N PHE A 4 -5.13 23.18 -16.66
CA PHE A 4 -3.72 23.25 -17.03
C PHE A 4 -3.37 24.55 -17.80
N THR A 5 -4.33 25.13 -18.49
CA THR A 5 -4.19 26.44 -19.15
C THR A 5 -3.85 27.59 -18.20
N ASP A 6 -4.09 27.41 -16.90
CA ASP A 6 -3.84 28.46 -15.90
C ASP A 6 -2.35 28.52 -15.45
N TYR A 7 -1.51 27.53 -15.88
CA TYR A 7 -0.12 27.38 -15.41
C TYR A 7 0.95 28.01 -16.32
N ASN A 8 0.57 28.67 -17.41
CA ASN A 8 1.51 29.27 -18.37
C ASN A 8 2.61 28.28 -18.84
N LEU A 9 2.18 27.08 -19.26
CA LEU A 9 3.06 26.02 -19.76
C LEU A 9 3.47 26.32 -21.22
N ARG A 10 4.53 25.70 -21.69
CA ARG A 10 4.94 25.71 -23.10
C ARG A 10 3.85 25.08 -23.97
N SER A 11 3.73 25.54 -25.21
CA SER A 11 2.76 25.03 -26.21
C SER A 11 2.89 23.53 -26.44
N GLU A 12 4.13 23.01 -26.42
CA GLU A 12 4.46 21.61 -26.60
C GLU A 12 3.85 20.72 -25.50
N ILE A 13 3.84 21.25 -24.27
CA ILE A 13 3.23 20.51 -23.13
C ILE A 13 1.71 20.50 -23.25
N TYR A 14 1.10 21.62 -23.65
CA TYR A 14 -0.36 21.64 -23.89
C TYR A 14 -0.77 20.68 -24.99
N THR A 15 -0.04 20.63 -26.12
CA THR A 15 -0.29 19.67 -27.20
C THR A 15 -0.27 18.22 -26.66
N ALA A 16 0.77 17.88 -25.91
CA ALA A 16 0.87 16.52 -25.33
C ALA A 16 -0.25 16.22 -24.33
N LEU A 17 -0.64 17.17 -23.47
CA LEU A 17 -1.72 17.00 -22.51
C LEU A 17 -3.09 16.80 -23.18
N GLU A 18 -3.35 17.50 -24.28
CA GLU A 18 -4.56 17.33 -25.09
C GLU A 18 -4.62 15.95 -25.73
N GLU A 19 -3.52 15.46 -26.30
CA GLU A 19 -3.43 14.11 -26.90
C GLU A 19 -3.77 13.01 -25.89
N ILE A 20 -3.30 13.15 -24.63
CA ILE A 20 -3.60 12.18 -23.55
C ILE A 20 -4.91 12.49 -22.81
N ARG A 21 -5.66 13.51 -23.26
CA ARG A 21 -6.94 13.96 -22.69
C ARG A 21 -6.85 14.37 -21.20
N PHE A 22 -5.74 14.96 -20.82
CA PHE A 22 -5.54 15.56 -19.51
C PHE A 22 -5.98 17.02 -19.53
N THR A 23 -7.20 17.29 -19.09
CA THR A 23 -7.80 18.64 -19.15
C THR A 23 -7.75 19.38 -17.82
N THR A 24 -7.84 18.65 -16.71
CA THR A 24 -7.92 19.21 -15.35
C THR A 24 -6.85 18.62 -14.46
N PRO A 25 -6.10 19.43 -13.71
CA PRO A 25 -5.13 18.94 -12.75
C PRO A 25 -5.82 18.26 -11.55
N THR A 26 -5.17 17.26 -11.02
CA THR A 26 -5.55 16.67 -9.72
C THR A 26 -5.15 17.60 -8.57
N LYS A 27 -5.68 17.38 -7.36
CA LYS A 27 -5.34 18.21 -6.18
C LYS A 27 -3.82 18.29 -5.92
N VAL A 28 -3.08 17.18 -6.12
CA VAL A 28 -1.62 17.17 -5.96
C VAL A 28 -0.93 17.99 -7.03
N GLN A 29 -1.39 17.89 -8.26
CA GLN A 29 -0.86 18.68 -9.38
C GLN A 29 -1.15 20.17 -9.19
N GLU A 30 -2.38 20.54 -8.79
CA GLU A 30 -2.78 21.91 -8.52
C GLU A 30 -1.90 22.60 -7.49
N ARG A 31 -1.53 21.88 -6.42
CA ARG A 31 -0.71 22.43 -5.34
C ARG A 31 0.77 22.45 -5.64
N LEU A 32 1.30 21.39 -6.24
CA LEU A 32 2.74 21.20 -6.35
C LEU A 32 3.35 21.67 -7.69
N ILE A 33 2.65 21.60 -8.82
CA ILE A 33 3.22 22.06 -10.11
C ILE A 33 3.73 23.50 -10.02
N PRO A 34 2.97 24.49 -9.50
CA PRO A 34 3.45 25.87 -9.41
C PRO A 34 4.69 26.03 -8.52
N VAL A 35 4.76 25.27 -7.44
CA VAL A 35 5.88 25.30 -6.49
C VAL A 35 7.15 24.72 -7.12
N VAL A 36 7.01 23.59 -7.82
CA VAL A 36 8.13 22.93 -8.53
C VAL A 36 8.64 23.81 -9.66
N MET A 37 7.75 24.46 -10.42
CA MET A 37 8.12 25.40 -11.48
C MET A 37 8.89 26.64 -10.98
N GLN A 38 8.74 27.01 -9.71
CA GLN A 38 9.53 28.06 -9.04
C GLN A 38 10.94 27.59 -8.62
N GLY A 39 11.34 26.37 -8.96
CA GLY A 39 12.63 25.79 -8.59
C GLY A 39 12.73 25.30 -7.12
N ARG A 40 11.62 25.26 -6.40
CA ARG A 40 11.64 24.81 -5.00
C ARG A 40 11.64 23.29 -4.89
N SER A 41 12.41 22.78 -3.93
CA SER A 41 12.34 21.37 -3.54
C SER A 41 11.05 21.08 -2.78
N VAL A 42 10.46 19.90 -3.01
CA VAL A 42 9.17 19.51 -2.42
C VAL A 42 9.20 18.10 -1.84
N VAL A 43 8.39 17.89 -0.81
CA VAL A 43 7.99 16.58 -0.31
C VAL A 43 6.48 16.48 -0.48
N GLY A 44 6.04 15.72 -1.47
CA GLY A 44 4.63 15.48 -1.77
C GLY A 44 4.16 14.16 -1.15
N GLN A 45 3.39 14.24 -0.06
CA GLN A 45 2.76 13.06 0.52
C GLN A 45 1.36 12.90 -0.06
N SER A 46 1.17 11.82 -0.85
CA SER A 46 -0.13 11.50 -1.44
C SER A 46 -0.22 10.04 -1.83
N GLN A 47 -1.43 9.50 -1.86
CA GLN A 47 -1.67 8.10 -2.25
C GLN A 47 -1.25 7.79 -3.69
N THR A 48 -1.07 6.50 -3.99
CA THR A 48 -0.87 6.02 -5.38
C THR A 48 -2.12 6.33 -6.22
N GLY A 49 -1.91 6.72 -7.48
CA GLY A 49 -3.01 7.10 -8.39
C GLY A 49 -3.51 8.54 -8.25
N SER A 50 -2.92 9.36 -7.37
CA SER A 50 -3.28 10.77 -7.20
C SER A 50 -2.79 11.71 -8.33
N GLY A 51 -1.99 11.20 -9.28
CA GLY A 51 -1.43 11.99 -10.38
C GLY A 51 0.01 12.48 -10.16
N LYS A 52 0.77 11.92 -9.18
CA LYS A 52 2.16 12.30 -8.87
C LYS A 52 3.08 12.34 -10.09
N THR A 53 2.96 11.37 -10.99
CA THR A 53 3.83 11.27 -12.17
C THR A 53 3.85 12.55 -13.01
N HIS A 54 2.69 13.08 -13.35
CA HIS A 54 2.62 14.34 -14.12
C HIS A 54 2.94 15.58 -13.27
N THR A 55 2.86 15.48 -11.92
CA THR A 55 3.26 16.56 -11.02
C THR A 55 4.74 16.90 -11.15
N PHE A 56 5.60 15.90 -11.38
CA PHE A 56 7.03 16.16 -11.59
C PHE A 56 7.42 16.18 -13.09
N LEU A 57 6.77 15.40 -13.96
CA LEU A 57 7.10 15.40 -15.38
C LEU A 57 6.80 16.74 -16.05
N ILE A 58 5.63 17.34 -15.79
CA ILE A 58 5.27 18.64 -16.40
C ILE A 58 6.33 19.74 -16.11
N PRO A 59 6.76 19.98 -14.86
CA PRO A 59 7.83 20.93 -14.57
C PRO A 59 9.18 20.58 -15.20
N ILE A 60 9.56 19.30 -15.24
CA ILE A 60 10.78 18.83 -15.89
C ILE A 60 10.75 19.20 -17.40
N PHE A 61 9.64 18.90 -18.08
CA PHE A 61 9.48 19.25 -19.49
C PHE A 61 9.36 20.76 -19.73
N GLN A 62 8.80 21.51 -18.77
CA GLN A 62 8.76 22.99 -18.83
C GLN A 62 10.17 23.59 -18.78
N LYS A 63 11.06 23.01 -17.94
CA LYS A 63 12.44 23.43 -17.77
C LYS A 63 13.39 22.90 -18.84
N TYR A 64 13.00 21.81 -19.51
CA TYR A 64 13.82 21.12 -20.51
C TYR A 64 14.32 22.03 -21.61
N ASP A 65 15.64 22.00 -21.87
CA ASP A 65 16.30 22.70 -22.94
C ASP A 65 16.81 21.71 -24.00
N PRO A 66 16.24 21.72 -25.24
CA PRO A 66 16.67 20.82 -26.30
C PRO A 66 18.09 21.10 -26.80
N SER A 67 18.62 22.33 -26.62
CA SER A 67 19.97 22.70 -27.03
C SER A 67 21.06 22.07 -26.12
N VAL A 68 20.71 21.74 -24.89
CA VAL A 68 21.63 21.18 -23.89
C VAL A 68 21.68 19.64 -24.03
N GLN A 69 22.80 19.15 -24.57
CA GLN A 69 23.00 17.72 -24.85
C GLN A 69 23.58 16.94 -23.66
N LYS A 70 23.14 17.24 -22.42
CA LYS A 70 23.57 16.66 -21.15
C LYS A 70 22.37 16.21 -20.35
N VAL A 71 22.62 15.42 -19.31
CA VAL A 71 21.55 15.02 -18.38
C VAL A 71 21.04 16.27 -17.65
N GLN A 72 19.73 16.50 -17.68
CA GLN A 72 19.05 17.64 -17.06
C GLN A 72 18.19 17.20 -15.87
N ALA A 73 17.64 15.97 -15.91
CA ALA A 73 16.85 15.44 -14.80
C ALA A 73 17.09 13.94 -14.59
N VAL A 74 17.08 13.52 -13.33
CA VAL A 74 17.17 12.12 -12.91
C VAL A 74 15.92 11.75 -12.11
N ILE A 75 15.27 10.65 -12.47
CA ILE A 75 14.07 10.12 -11.81
C ILE A 75 14.36 8.71 -11.32
N THR A 76 14.35 8.54 -10.02
CA THR A 76 14.54 7.23 -9.38
C THR A 76 13.21 6.64 -8.92
N THR A 77 13.05 5.35 -9.14
CA THR A 77 11.87 4.58 -8.70
C THR A 77 12.30 3.24 -8.11
N PRO A 78 11.58 2.71 -7.10
CA PRO A 78 11.98 1.47 -6.44
C PRO A 78 11.80 0.22 -7.30
N SER A 79 10.97 0.27 -8.34
CA SER A 79 10.67 -0.89 -9.18
C SER A 79 10.92 -0.62 -10.67
N ARG A 80 11.24 -1.70 -11.41
CA ARG A 80 11.45 -1.67 -12.86
C ARG A 80 10.17 -1.30 -13.60
N GLU A 81 9.08 -1.79 -13.11
CA GLU A 81 7.74 -1.61 -13.67
C GLU A 81 7.31 -0.15 -13.56
N LEU A 82 7.49 0.47 -12.40
CA LEU A 82 7.20 1.89 -12.21
C LEU A 82 8.12 2.76 -13.08
N ALA A 83 9.41 2.41 -13.19
CA ALA A 83 10.33 3.10 -14.10
C ALA A 83 9.84 3.04 -15.56
N GLN A 84 9.34 1.88 -16.02
CA GLN A 84 8.77 1.72 -17.35
C GLN A 84 7.51 2.55 -17.56
N GLN A 85 6.64 2.66 -16.56
CA GLN A 85 5.43 3.48 -16.62
C GLN A 85 5.75 4.96 -16.72
N ILE A 86 6.68 5.44 -15.87
CA ILE A 86 7.14 6.83 -15.93
C ILE A 86 7.85 7.13 -17.26
N TYR A 87 8.64 6.18 -17.77
CA TYR A 87 9.27 6.29 -19.06
C TYR A 87 8.24 6.42 -20.20
N ALA A 88 7.18 5.62 -20.18
CA ALA A 88 6.09 5.71 -21.17
C ALA A 88 5.37 7.05 -21.08
N ALA A 89 5.04 7.53 -19.87
CA ALA A 89 4.41 8.83 -19.64
C ALA A 89 5.33 9.99 -20.12
N ALA A 90 6.63 9.91 -19.82
CA ALA A 90 7.61 10.91 -20.28
C ALA A 90 7.74 10.90 -21.81
N LYS A 91 7.72 9.73 -22.45
CA LYS A 91 7.69 9.64 -23.91
C LYS A 91 6.44 10.30 -24.50
N GLN A 92 5.27 10.07 -23.92
CA GLN A 92 4.02 10.71 -24.35
C GLN A 92 4.10 12.24 -24.23
N LEU A 93 4.63 12.79 -23.13
CA LEU A 93 4.84 14.25 -23.03
C LEU A 93 5.87 14.75 -24.06
N GLY A 94 6.87 13.95 -24.38
CA GLY A 94 7.89 14.27 -25.39
C GLY A 94 7.34 14.40 -26.81
N THR A 95 6.22 13.73 -27.14
CA THR A 95 5.63 13.82 -28.51
C THR A 95 5.08 15.20 -28.84
N GLY A 96 4.76 16.02 -27.86
CA GLY A 96 4.34 17.40 -28.09
C GLY A 96 5.47 18.33 -28.62
N PHE A 97 6.73 17.89 -28.49
CA PHE A 97 7.88 18.63 -29.00
C PHE A 97 8.15 18.29 -30.48
N PRO A 98 8.68 19.23 -31.28
CA PRO A 98 9.18 18.92 -32.62
C PRO A 98 10.14 17.73 -32.60
N VAL A 99 10.14 16.91 -33.64
CA VAL A 99 10.90 15.63 -33.67
C VAL A 99 12.39 15.82 -33.39
N ASP A 100 12.98 16.88 -33.87
CA ASP A 100 14.38 17.24 -33.64
C ASP A 100 14.68 17.84 -32.28
N GLN A 101 13.63 18.21 -31.51
CA GLN A 101 13.71 18.79 -30.18
C GLN A 101 13.18 17.84 -29.08
N GLN A 102 12.74 16.65 -29.45
CA GLN A 102 12.27 15.67 -28.46
C GLN A 102 13.40 15.25 -27.52
N PRO A 103 13.14 15.19 -26.20
CA PRO A 103 14.18 14.77 -25.25
C PRO A 103 14.58 13.30 -25.48
N ARG A 104 15.89 13.06 -25.43
CA ARG A 104 16.40 11.70 -25.31
C ARG A 104 16.19 11.21 -23.89
N ILE A 105 15.27 10.29 -23.71
CA ILE A 105 14.92 9.72 -22.40
C ILE A 105 15.57 8.35 -22.28
N GLY A 106 16.42 8.16 -21.26
CA GLY A 106 17.08 6.90 -20.94
C GLY A 106 16.32 6.13 -19.87
N LEU A 107 16.09 4.83 -20.11
CA LEU A 107 15.50 3.89 -19.13
C LEU A 107 16.55 2.92 -18.61
N TYR A 108 16.91 3.02 -17.34
CA TYR A 108 17.97 2.25 -16.71
C TYR A 108 17.43 1.40 -15.55
N VAL A 109 17.17 0.12 -15.83
CA VAL A 109 16.63 -0.82 -14.85
C VAL A 109 17.45 -2.09 -14.79
N GLY A 110 17.48 -2.74 -13.61
CA GLY A 110 18.14 -4.01 -13.46
C GLY A 110 17.52 -5.13 -14.30
N GLY A 111 18.32 -6.18 -14.62
CA GLY A 111 17.85 -7.31 -15.45
C GLY A 111 17.81 -7.05 -16.97
N THR A 112 18.30 -5.89 -17.41
CA THR A 112 18.60 -5.57 -18.80
C THR A 112 20.11 -5.71 -19.08
N ASP A 113 20.50 -5.84 -20.33
CA ASP A 113 21.89 -5.95 -20.72
C ASP A 113 22.66 -4.68 -20.37
N LYS A 114 23.57 -4.80 -19.38
CA LYS A 114 24.40 -3.70 -18.90
C LYS A 114 25.42 -3.27 -19.95
N ALA A 115 26.03 -4.20 -20.67
CA ALA A 115 27.05 -3.90 -21.68
C ALA A 115 26.45 -3.06 -22.83
N ARG A 116 25.24 -3.42 -23.25
CA ARG A 116 24.52 -2.64 -24.26
C ARG A 116 24.20 -1.22 -23.78
N GLN A 117 23.81 -1.07 -22.52
CA GLN A 117 23.55 0.28 -21.94
C GLN A 117 24.82 1.11 -21.86
N LEU A 118 25.94 0.52 -21.45
CA LEU A 118 27.24 1.20 -21.42
C LEU A 118 27.62 1.71 -22.81
N HIS A 119 27.58 0.83 -23.81
CA HIS A 119 27.91 1.22 -25.19
C HIS A 119 27.01 2.33 -25.75
N GLN A 120 25.71 2.32 -25.43
CA GLN A 120 24.79 3.40 -25.83
C GLN A 120 25.15 4.74 -25.20
N LEU A 121 25.57 4.72 -23.94
CA LEU A 121 25.96 5.93 -23.20
C LEU A 121 27.28 6.54 -23.66
N GLU A 122 28.20 5.71 -24.18
CA GLU A 122 29.45 6.18 -24.80
C GLU A 122 29.18 7.07 -26.04
N SER A 123 28.15 6.74 -26.80
CA SER A 123 27.81 7.48 -28.02
C SER A 123 26.91 8.68 -27.78
N SER A 124 26.04 8.65 -26.77
CA SER A 124 25.10 9.74 -26.52
C SER A 124 24.53 9.70 -25.10
N GLN A 125 24.63 10.80 -24.36
CA GLN A 125 23.99 10.97 -23.05
C GLN A 125 22.49 11.26 -23.21
N PRO A 126 21.62 10.68 -22.35
CA PRO A 126 20.22 11.10 -22.30
C PRO A 126 20.08 12.47 -21.64
N GLN A 127 18.99 13.18 -21.93
CA GLN A 127 18.66 14.44 -21.25
C GLN A 127 17.78 14.20 -20.02
N ILE A 128 16.98 13.12 -20.04
CA ILE A 128 16.17 12.69 -18.89
C ILE A 128 16.52 11.23 -18.60
N VAL A 129 16.92 10.96 -17.35
CA VAL A 129 17.27 9.64 -16.84
C VAL A 129 16.12 9.12 -15.99
N ILE A 130 15.61 7.92 -16.28
CA ILE A 130 14.59 7.25 -15.49
C ILE A 130 15.09 5.86 -15.18
N GLY A 131 15.02 5.43 -13.90
CA GLY A 131 15.44 4.08 -13.59
C GLY A 131 15.37 3.69 -12.13
N THR A 132 15.89 2.48 -11.85
CA THR A 132 16.03 2.00 -10.48
C THR A 132 17.37 2.45 -9.89
N PRO A 133 17.40 2.82 -8.59
CA PRO A 133 18.59 3.42 -7.96
C PRO A 133 19.86 2.62 -8.19
N GLY A 134 19.82 1.30 -7.95
CA GLY A 134 20.99 0.44 -8.13
C GLY A 134 21.57 0.47 -9.54
N ARG A 135 20.75 0.48 -10.60
CA ARG A 135 21.23 0.53 -11.99
C ARG A 135 21.76 1.91 -12.37
N ILE A 136 21.13 2.99 -11.95
CA ILE A 136 21.63 4.35 -12.18
C ILE A 136 23.00 4.51 -11.50
N LYS A 137 23.13 4.08 -10.23
CA LYS A 137 24.39 4.09 -9.50
C LYS A 137 25.47 3.28 -10.21
N ASP A 138 25.15 2.07 -10.66
CA ASP A 138 26.09 1.20 -11.39
C ASP A 138 26.66 1.86 -12.66
N LEU A 139 25.82 2.59 -13.42
CA LEU A 139 26.22 3.23 -14.66
C LEU A 139 27.02 4.51 -14.41
N TYR A 140 26.61 5.30 -13.43
CA TYR A 140 27.34 6.52 -13.04
C TYR A 140 28.69 6.19 -12.40
N THR A 141 28.75 5.19 -11.52
CA THR A 141 30.02 4.75 -10.91
C THR A 141 31.00 4.15 -11.92
N ALA A 142 30.48 3.55 -13.00
CA ALA A 142 31.28 3.11 -14.13
C ALA A 142 31.76 4.26 -15.03
N GLY A 143 31.43 5.52 -14.73
CA GLY A 143 31.77 6.71 -15.52
C GLY A 143 31.03 6.81 -16.86
N ALA A 144 30.02 5.98 -17.10
CA ALA A 144 29.30 5.95 -18.38
C ALA A 144 28.09 6.90 -18.41
N LEU A 145 27.42 7.12 -17.27
CA LEU A 145 26.29 8.03 -17.15
C LEU A 145 26.68 9.28 -16.38
N ASP A 146 26.62 10.44 -17.03
CA ASP A 146 27.02 11.72 -16.44
C ASP A 146 25.82 12.42 -15.76
N ILE A 147 25.59 12.11 -14.49
CA ILE A 147 24.53 12.73 -13.69
C ILE A 147 24.96 14.04 -13.02
N HIS A 148 26.23 14.43 -13.09
CA HIS A 148 26.76 15.65 -12.47
C HIS A 148 26.21 16.93 -13.08
N THR A 149 25.62 16.84 -14.24
CA THR A 149 25.04 18.00 -14.95
C THR A 149 23.56 18.19 -14.69
N ALA A 150 22.91 17.23 -14.06
CA ALA A 150 21.48 17.26 -13.78
C ALA A 150 21.18 18.09 -12.53
N ASP A 151 20.31 19.03 -12.64
CA ASP A 151 19.89 19.94 -11.57
C ASP A 151 18.56 19.53 -10.89
N THR A 152 17.93 18.46 -11.37
CA THR A 152 16.66 17.98 -10.84
C THR A 152 16.73 16.48 -10.54
N LEU A 153 16.45 16.10 -9.29
CA LEU A 153 16.30 14.71 -8.86
C LEU A 153 14.88 14.45 -8.35
N VAL A 154 14.23 13.45 -8.93
CA VAL A 154 12.96 12.92 -8.41
C VAL A 154 13.19 11.60 -7.71
N VAL A 155 12.67 11.47 -6.52
CA VAL A 155 12.58 10.21 -5.77
C VAL A 155 11.10 9.86 -5.64
N ASP A 156 10.62 8.99 -6.52
CA ASP A 156 9.23 8.54 -6.47
C ASP A 156 9.10 7.26 -5.64
N GLU A 157 7.98 7.13 -4.91
CA GLU A 157 7.73 6.07 -3.93
C GLU A 157 8.91 5.93 -2.93
N ALA A 158 9.26 7.05 -2.24
CA ALA A 158 10.42 7.11 -1.37
C ALA A 158 10.33 6.17 -0.14
N ASP A 159 9.15 5.95 0.42
CA ASP A 159 8.89 4.95 1.45
C ASP A 159 9.24 3.55 0.95
N MET A 160 8.78 3.17 -0.23
CA MET A 160 9.11 1.90 -0.84
C MET A 160 10.61 1.78 -1.18
N THR A 161 11.23 2.87 -1.65
CA THR A 161 12.68 2.93 -1.91
C THR A 161 13.48 2.61 -0.65
N MET A 162 13.05 3.14 0.49
CA MET A 162 13.64 2.86 1.80
C MET A 162 13.41 1.41 2.24
N ASP A 163 12.17 0.91 2.14
CA ASP A 163 11.79 -0.46 2.55
C ASP A 163 12.57 -1.53 1.78
N LEU A 164 12.89 -1.27 0.52
CA LEU A 164 13.69 -2.14 -0.33
C LEU A 164 15.20 -2.02 -0.09
N GLY A 165 15.61 -1.11 0.81
CA GLY A 165 17.00 -0.88 1.12
C GLY A 165 17.77 -0.11 0.05
N PHE A 166 17.11 0.59 -0.87
CA PHE A 166 17.75 1.38 -1.93
C PHE A 166 18.07 2.83 -1.54
N LEU A 167 17.80 3.21 -0.29
CA LEU A 167 18.12 4.57 0.16
C LEU A 167 19.61 4.91 0.06
N PRO A 168 20.58 3.98 0.34
CA PRO A 168 22.00 4.24 0.14
C PRO A 168 22.39 4.49 -1.32
N GLU A 169 21.69 3.85 -2.27
CA GLU A 169 21.92 4.11 -3.69
C GLU A 169 21.41 5.48 -4.11
N VAL A 170 20.23 5.88 -3.62
CA VAL A 170 19.68 7.23 -3.86
C VAL A 170 20.56 8.29 -3.20
N ASP A 171 21.07 8.04 -2.00
CA ASP A 171 22.01 8.92 -1.32
C ASP A 171 23.30 9.12 -2.15
N ALA A 172 23.85 8.04 -2.73
CA ALA A 172 25.01 8.12 -3.60
C ALA A 172 24.74 8.88 -4.91
N ILE A 173 23.54 8.74 -5.49
CA ILE A 173 23.12 9.47 -6.68
C ILE A 173 22.99 10.97 -6.35
N ALA A 174 22.26 11.32 -5.29
CA ALA A 174 22.05 12.71 -4.87
C ALA A 174 23.38 13.38 -4.51
N GLY A 175 24.30 12.67 -3.83
CA GLY A 175 25.63 13.19 -3.49
C GLY A 175 26.59 13.38 -4.68
N ALA A 176 26.27 12.82 -5.85
CA ALA A 176 27.02 13.02 -7.09
C ALA A 176 26.45 14.14 -7.97
N MET A 177 25.28 14.68 -7.63
CA MET A 177 24.64 15.77 -8.35
C MET A 177 25.06 17.15 -7.79
N PRO A 178 24.76 18.27 -8.47
CA PRO A 178 25.10 19.61 -7.99
C PRO A 178 24.55 19.96 -6.61
N GLU A 179 25.21 20.87 -5.89
CA GLU A 179 24.79 21.31 -4.54
C GLU A 179 23.45 22.07 -4.55
N ASP A 180 23.13 22.77 -5.62
CA ASP A 180 21.89 23.53 -5.84
C ASP A 180 20.75 22.66 -6.41
N LEU A 181 20.86 21.35 -6.23
CA LEU A 181 19.92 20.35 -6.69
C LEU A 181 18.48 20.64 -6.24
N GLN A 182 17.57 20.73 -7.19
CA GLN A 182 16.14 20.68 -6.92
C GLN A 182 15.72 19.21 -6.70
N MET A 183 15.35 18.87 -5.47
CA MET A 183 14.92 17.52 -5.14
C MET A 183 13.40 17.45 -4.93
N LEU A 184 12.76 16.51 -5.63
CA LEU A 184 11.33 16.28 -5.58
C LEU A 184 11.09 14.86 -5.02
N VAL A 185 10.57 14.79 -3.81
CA VAL A 185 10.33 13.51 -3.11
C VAL A 185 8.84 13.25 -3.05
N PHE A 186 8.40 12.14 -3.63
CA PHE A 186 7.00 11.70 -3.58
C PHE A 186 6.89 10.38 -2.83
N SER A 187 5.94 10.32 -1.91
CA SER A 187 5.72 9.16 -1.05
C SER A 187 4.27 9.05 -0.62
N ALA A 188 3.80 7.86 -0.32
CA ALA A 188 2.50 7.69 0.34
C ALA A 188 2.61 7.95 1.84
N THR A 189 3.73 7.60 2.44
CA THR A 189 4.05 7.80 3.86
C THR A 189 5.43 8.44 4.03
N ILE A 190 5.67 9.13 5.15
CA ILE A 190 6.99 9.69 5.50
C ILE A 190 7.47 9.02 6.79
N PRO A 191 8.07 7.81 6.72
CA PRO A 191 8.57 7.10 7.87
C PRO A 191 9.70 7.88 8.57
N GLN A 192 9.85 7.71 9.90
CA GLN A 192 10.92 8.36 10.65
C GLN A 192 12.32 8.08 10.10
N LYS A 193 12.56 6.89 9.57
CA LYS A 193 13.84 6.49 8.95
C LYS A 193 14.19 7.26 7.67
N LEU A 194 13.19 7.87 6.99
CA LEU A 194 13.42 8.70 5.81
C LEU A 194 13.85 10.13 6.19
N GLN A 195 13.53 10.60 7.39
CA GLN A 195 13.80 11.95 7.86
C GLN A 195 15.29 12.38 7.77
N PRO A 196 16.30 11.54 8.12
CA PRO A 196 17.70 11.92 8.00
C PRO A 196 18.11 12.22 6.55
N PHE A 197 17.62 11.41 5.58
CA PHE A 197 17.86 11.61 4.16
C PHE A 197 17.22 12.94 3.70
N LEU A 198 15.96 13.18 4.04
CA LEU A 198 15.28 14.44 3.68
C LEU A 198 16.03 15.67 4.24
N LYS A 199 16.45 15.62 5.49
CA LYS A 199 17.18 16.73 6.13
C LYS A 199 18.57 16.97 5.52
N LYS A 200 19.20 15.95 4.96
CA LYS A 200 20.52 16.06 4.33
C LYS A 200 20.49 16.87 3.04
N TYR A 201 19.45 16.67 2.22
CA TYR A 201 19.38 17.24 0.86
C TYR A 201 18.33 18.34 0.69
N LEU A 202 17.38 18.45 1.60
CA LEU A 202 16.30 19.42 1.45
C LEU A 202 16.49 20.59 2.41
N THR A 203 16.84 21.73 1.86
CA THR A 203 16.87 22.99 2.58
C THR A 203 15.55 23.72 2.40
N ASN A 204 14.76 23.86 3.46
CA ASN A 204 13.47 24.56 3.45
C ASN A 204 12.46 24.04 2.40
N PRO A 205 12.22 22.73 2.30
CA PRO A 205 11.31 22.18 1.28
C PRO A 205 9.87 22.61 1.54
N VAL A 206 9.07 22.64 0.50
CA VAL A 206 7.62 22.68 0.65
C VAL A 206 7.15 21.26 0.93
N ILE A 207 6.57 21.04 2.11
CA ILE A 207 5.96 19.76 2.49
C ILE A 207 4.46 19.91 2.27
N GLU A 208 3.94 19.20 1.28
CA GLU A 208 2.51 19.15 1.01
C GLU A 208 1.98 17.74 1.33
N GLU A 209 1.21 17.68 2.39
CA GLU A 209 0.39 16.52 2.68
C GLU A 209 -0.98 16.74 2.02
N ILE A 210 -1.30 15.93 1.02
CA ILE A 210 -2.61 15.97 0.38
C ILE A 210 -3.56 15.16 1.26
N PRO A 211 -4.41 15.82 2.07
CA PRO A 211 -5.32 15.11 2.95
C PRO A 211 -6.24 14.21 2.13
N THR A 212 -6.26 12.95 2.47
CA THR A 212 -7.31 12.04 2.02
C THR A 212 -8.34 11.97 3.14
N GLU A 213 -9.60 12.19 2.83
CA GLU A 213 -10.69 12.10 3.81
C GLU A 213 -10.74 10.71 4.46
N THR A 214 -10.21 9.71 3.77
CA THR A 214 -10.12 8.32 4.21
C THR A 214 -8.79 7.72 3.81
N VAL A 215 -8.25 6.80 4.62
CA VAL A 215 -7.00 6.06 4.35
C VAL A 215 -7.14 5.19 3.08
N ILE A 216 -8.35 4.69 2.81
CA ILE A 216 -8.73 3.95 1.60
C ILE A 216 -9.72 4.82 0.82
N ALA A 217 -9.58 4.87 -0.51
CA ALA A 217 -10.49 5.64 -1.36
C ALA A 217 -11.97 5.26 -1.12
N PRO A 218 -12.89 6.24 -1.04
CA PRO A 218 -14.32 5.96 -0.79
C PRO A 218 -14.99 5.06 -1.85
N THR A 219 -14.38 4.96 -3.03
CA THR A 219 -14.83 4.07 -4.12
C THR A 219 -14.53 2.60 -3.85
N ILE A 220 -13.82 2.26 -2.76
CA ILE A 220 -13.40 0.90 -2.45
C ILE A 220 -14.20 0.36 -1.28
N THR A 221 -15.00 -0.67 -1.53
CA THR A 221 -15.65 -1.46 -0.47
C THR A 221 -14.61 -2.41 0.14
N ASN A 222 -14.39 -2.33 1.45
CA ASN A 222 -13.33 -3.07 2.14
C ASN A 222 -13.92 -4.11 3.11
N TRP A 223 -13.97 -5.37 2.68
CA TRP A 223 -14.54 -6.49 3.44
C TRP A 223 -13.51 -7.26 4.23
N LEU A 224 -13.90 -7.71 5.41
CA LEU A 224 -13.11 -8.58 6.26
C LEU A 224 -13.79 -9.93 6.44
N VAL A 225 -13.13 -11.02 6.02
CA VAL A 225 -13.71 -12.37 6.01
C VAL A 225 -12.86 -13.32 6.87
N GLY A 226 -13.45 -13.88 7.91
CA GLY A 226 -12.79 -14.93 8.73
C GLY A 226 -12.88 -16.30 8.08
N THR A 227 -11.80 -17.09 8.17
CA THR A 227 -11.76 -18.45 7.59
C THR A 227 -12.75 -19.43 8.20
N LYS A 228 -13.13 -19.25 9.49
CA LYS A 228 -14.07 -20.12 10.22
C LYS A 228 -13.78 -21.63 10.12
N GLY A 229 -12.49 -22.00 9.98
CA GLY A 229 -12.05 -23.39 9.85
C GLY A 229 -12.01 -23.92 8.41
N MET A 230 -12.40 -23.13 7.42
CA MET A 230 -12.18 -23.40 6.00
C MET A 230 -10.71 -23.21 5.64
N LYS A 231 -10.15 -24.00 4.75
CA LYS A 231 -8.81 -23.77 4.23
C LYS A 231 -8.78 -22.47 3.42
N LYS A 232 -7.71 -21.67 3.57
CA LYS A 232 -7.57 -20.40 2.84
C LYS A 232 -7.66 -20.59 1.31
N ASP A 233 -7.07 -21.65 0.77
CA ASP A 233 -7.11 -21.93 -0.69
C ASP A 233 -8.54 -22.16 -1.19
N ASP A 234 -9.36 -22.86 -0.40
CA ASP A 234 -10.75 -23.09 -0.74
C ASP A 234 -11.54 -21.80 -0.68
N LEU A 235 -11.32 -20.98 0.36
CA LEU A 235 -11.98 -19.69 0.50
C LEU A 235 -11.58 -18.71 -0.61
N VAL A 236 -10.30 -18.62 -0.97
CA VAL A 236 -9.84 -17.78 -2.08
C VAL A 236 -10.48 -18.22 -3.39
N TYR A 237 -10.54 -19.53 -3.67
CA TYR A 237 -11.19 -20.05 -4.87
C TYR A 237 -12.66 -19.63 -4.95
N GLU A 238 -13.41 -19.81 -3.87
CA GLU A 238 -14.82 -19.43 -3.78
C GLU A 238 -15.02 -17.91 -3.99
N LEU A 239 -14.19 -17.10 -3.35
CA LEU A 239 -14.26 -15.63 -3.48
C LEU A 239 -13.93 -15.16 -4.90
N LEU A 240 -13.00 -15.81 -5.60
CA LEU A 240 -12.64 -15.50 -6.98
C LEU A 240 -13.76 -15.86 -7.97
N THR A 241 -14.49 -16.93 -7.71
CA THR A 241 -15.49 -17.48 -8.63
C THR A 241 -16.90 -16.97 -8.36
N MET A 242 -17.17 -16.46 -7.16
CA MET A 242 -18.50 -16.03 -6.73
C MET A 242 -19.04 -14.83 -7.50
N GLY A 243 -18.21 -13.83 -7.82
CA GLY A 243 -18.65 -12.55 -8.40
C GLY A 243 -18.21 -12.29 -9.84
N ASN A 244 -17.54 -13.25 -10.48
CA ASN A 244 -16.98 -13.13 -11.83
C ASN A 244 -16.28 -11.77 -12.07
N PRO A 245 -15.24 -11.41 -11.28
CA PRO A 245 -14.56 -10.13 -11.37
C PRO A 245 -13.95 -9.91 -12.75
N TYR A 246 -13.90 -8.69 -13.23
CA TYR A 246 -13.24 -8.37 -14.49
C TYR A 246 -11.75 -8.76 -14.42
N MET A 247 -11.05 -8.35 -13.36
CA MET A 247 -9.73 -8.83 -12.99
C MET A 247 -9.61 -8.88 -11.47
N ALA A 248 -9.08 -9.97 -10.93
CA ALA A 248 -8.80 -10.12 -9.51
C ALA A 248 -7.30 -10.26 -9.25
N LEU A 249 -6.82 -9.51 -8.27
CA LEU A 249 -5.43 -9.57 -7.79
C LEU A 249 -5.43 -10.12 -6.35
N VAL A 250 -4.75 -11.26 -6.16
CA VAL A 250 -4.61 -11.93 -4.86
C VAL A 250 -3.22 -11.67 -4.30
N PHE A 251 -3.16 -11.02 -3.15
CA PHE A 251 -1.90 -10.73 -2.46
C PHE A 251 -1.55 -11.81 -1.44
N THR A 252 -0.30 -12.26 -1.46
CA THR A 252 0.28 -13.19 -0.50
C THR A 252 1.53 -12.59 0.14
N ASN A 253 1.85 -13.00 1.37
CA ASN A 253 2.98 -12.43 2.12
C ASN A 253 4.35 -13.01 1.68
N THR A 254 4.38 -14.20 1.07
CA THR A 254 5.61 -14.89 0.67
C THR A 254 5.53 -15.45 -0.75
N LYS A 255 6.68 -15.58 -1.40
CA LYS A 255 6.78 -16.21 -2.75
C LYS A 255 6.38 -17.69 -2.74
N GLU A 256 6.67 -18.39 -1.64
CA GLU A 256 6.29 -19.78 -1.43
C GLU A 256 4.77 -19.91 -1.42
N ARG A 257 4.11 -19.06 -0.62
CA ARG A 257 2.65 -19.01 -0.56
C ARG A 257 2.02 -18.64 -1.90
N ALA A 258 2.61 -17.71 -2.65
CA ALA A 258 2.14 -17.36 -3.99
C ALA A 258 2.14 -18.59 -4.93
N ARG A 259 3.23 -19.37 -4.93
CA ARG A 259 3.35 -20.61 -5.73
C ARG A 259 2.33 -21.67 -5.34
N GLU A 260 2.19 -21.92 -4.03
CA GLU A 260 1.24 -22.92 -3.51
C GLU A 260 -0.19 -22.56 -3.90
N LEU A 261 -0.60 -21.31 -3.65
CA LEU A 261 -1.93 -20.84 -3.98
C LEU A 261 -2.19 -20.87 -5.49
N THR A 262 -1.23 -20.40 -6.31
CA THR A 262 -1.35 -20.45 -7.77
C THR A 262 -1.54 -21.88 -8.28
N LYS A 263 -0.74 -22.84 -7.75
CA LYS A 263 -0.88 -24.27 -8.09
C LYS A 263 -2.24 -24.81 -7.68
N ALA A 264 -2.72 -24.49 -6.48
CA ALA A 264 -4.03 -24.91 -5.99
C ALA A 264 -5.18 -24.40 -6.86
N LEU A 265 -5.12 -23.13 -7.28
CA LEU A 265 -6.12 -22.52 -8.15
C LEU A 265 -6.09 -23.07 -9.58
N ARG A 266 -4.90 -23.29 -10.15
CA ARG A 266 -4.73 -23.90 -11.48
C ARG A 266 -5.25 -25.34 -11.51
N ASN A 267 -5.02 -26.14 -10.44
CA ASN A 267 -5.54 -27.50 -10.31
C ASN A 267 -7.08 -27.54 -10.28
N ARG A 268 -7.74 -26.41 -9.99
CA ARG A 268 -9.21 -26.24 -10.04
C ARG A 268 -9.70 -25.64 -11.37
N GLY A 269 -8.81 -25.53 -12.36
CA GLY A 269 -9.17 -25.07 -13.71
C GLY A 269 -9.12 -23.57 -13.90
N LEU A 270 -8.67 -22.77 -12.93
CA LEU A 270 -8.53 -21.32 -13.12
C LEU A 270 -7.24 -20.98 -13.90
N LYS A 271 -7.36 -20.05 -14.85
CA LYS A 271 -6.21 -19.49 -15.58
C LYS A 271 -5.58 -18.37 -14.76
N VAL A 272 -4.55 -18.68 -13.97
CA VAL A 272 -3.94 -17.79 -12.99
C VAL A 272 -2.52 -17.40 -13.41
N ALA A 273 -2.21 -16.11 -13.45
CA ALA A 273 -0.85 -15.59 -13.54
C ALA A 273 -0.22 -15.52 -12.15
N GLU A 274 1.11 -15.60 -12.08
CA GLU A 274 1.89 -15.53 -10.85
C GLU A 274 2.96 -14.45 -10.99
N ILE A 275 3.08 -13.56 -9.96
CA ILE A 275 4.11 -12.50 -9.94
C ILE A 275 4.75 -12.42 -8.55
N HIS A 276 6.03 -12.76 -8.46
CA HIS A 276 6.82 -12.64 -7.23
C HIS A 276 8.32 -12.48 -7.54
N GLY A 277 9.11 -12.17 -6.53
CA GLY A 277 10.55 -11.92 -6.68
C GLY A 277 11.41 -13.11 -7.15
N GLY A 278 10.86 -14.33 -7.11
CA GLY A 278 11.56 -15.54 -7.57
C GLY A 278 11.38 -15.88 -9.05
N ILE A 279 10.65 -15.06 -9.82
CA ILE A 279 10.45 -15.26 -11.27
C ILE A 279 11.60 -14.60 -12.02
N GLN A 280 12.11 -15.29 -13.05
CA GLN A 280 13.18 -14.75 -13.89
C GLN A 280 12.74 -13.45 -14.59
N PRO A 281 13.63 -12.45 -14.75
CA PRO A 281 13.26 -11.14 -15.28
C PRO A 281 12.58 -11.18 -16.66
N ARG A 282 13.01 -12.09 -17.53
CA ARG A 282 12.44 -12.25 -18.86
C ARG A 282 11.02 -12.83 -18.82
N GLU A 283 10.80 -13.83 -17.99
CA GLU A 283 9.49 -14.44 -17.77
C GLU A 283 8.53 -13.44 -17.11
N ARG A 284 8.99 -12.72 -16.08
CA ARG A 284 8.22 -11.68 -15.41
C ARG A 284 7.75 -10.61 -16.39
N LYS A 285 8.63 -10.13 -17.29
CA LYS A 285 8.27 -9.17 -18.33
C LYS A 285 7.16 -9.71 -19.25
N ARG A 286 7.29 -10.97 -19.69
CA ARG A 286 6.28 -11.62 -20.52
C ARG A 286 4.94 -11.76 -19.80
N THR A 287 4.95 -12.24 -18.57
CA THR A 287 3.73 -12.37 -17.73
C THR A 287 3.07 -11.01 -17.52
N MET A 288 3.84 -9.95 -17.27
CA MET A 288 3.31 -8.60 -17.14
C MET A 288 2.63 -8.10 -18.41
N GLN A 289 3.22 -8.32 -19.58
CA GLN A 289 2.60 -7.97 -20.86
C GLN A 289 1.27 -8.72 -21.04
N GLN A 290 1.24 -10.02 -20.75
CA GLN A 290 0.02 -10.83 -20.84
C GLN A 290 -1.07 -10.34 -19.87
N ILE A 291 -0.72 -9.91 -18.66
CA ILE A 291 -1.67 -9.32 -17.70
C ILE A 291 -2.21 -7.99 -18.23
N GLN A 292 -1.35 -7.13 -18.76
CA GLN A 292 -1.77 -5.85 -19.36
C GLN A 292 -2.67 -6.04 -20.59
N HIS A 293 -2.47 -7.12 -21.36
CA HIS A 293 -3.35 -7.52 -22.45
C HIS A 293 -4.62 -8.26 -22.01
N LEU A 294 -4.83 -8.41 -20.67
CA LEU A 294 -5.98 -9.09 -20.07
C LEU A 294 -6.08 -10.58 -20.44
N ASP A 295 -4.93 -11.23 -20.75
CA ASP A 295 -4.88 -12.67 -21.01
C ASP A 295 -5.18 -13.52 -19.77
N TYR A 296 -5.12 -12.91 -18.58
CA TYR A 296 -5.41 -13.52 -17.28
C TYR A 296 -6.45 -12.72 -16.53
N GLN A 297 -7.46 -13.40 -16.03
CA GLN A 297 -8.48 -12.82 -15.14
C GLN A 297 -8.02 -12.80 -13.67
N TYR A 298 -7.16 -13.75 -13.29
CA TYR A 298 -6.69 -13.94 -11.93
C TYR A 298 -5.18 -13.81 -11.86
N VAL A 299 -4.69 -13.02 -10.93
CA VAL A 299 -3.25 -12.80 -10.70
C VAL A 299 -2.95 -13.01 -9.22
N VAL A 300 -1.99 -13.88 -8.91
CA VAL A 300 -1.45 -14.05 -7.56
C VAL A 300 -0.10 -13.35 -7.48
N ALA A 301 0.08 -12.46 -6.51
CA ALA A 301 1.29 -11.66 -6.40
C ALA A 301 1.74 -11.48 -4.93
N THR A 302 3.05 -11.22 -4.75
CA THR A 302 3.58 -10.70 -3.49
C THR A 302 3.65 -9.17 -3.54
N ASP A 303 3.67 -8.51 -2.37
CA ASP A 303 3.73 -7.06 -2.24
C ASP A 303 4.83 -6.44 -3.10
N LEU A 304 6.06 -6.94 -2.93
CA LEU A 304 7.23 -6.48 -3.65
C LEU A 304 7.08 -6.54 -5.18
N ALA A 305 6.36 -7.53 -5.66
CA ALA A 305 6.23 -7.79 -7.08
C ALA A 305 5.06 -7.02 -7.71
N ALA A 306 4.03 -6.68 -6.93
CA ALA A 306 2.84 -5.97 -7.41
C ALA A 306 2.89 -4.45 -7.16
N ARG A 307 3.90 -3.97 -6.41
CA ARG A 307 4.09 -2.53 -6.18
C ARG A 307 4.56 -1.81 -7.45
N GLY A 308 4.09 -0.59 -7.61
CA GLY A 308 4.43 0.23 -8.78
C GLY A 308 3.87 -0.28 -10.10
N ILE A 309 3.12 -1.39 -10.11
CA ILE A 309 2.50 -1.93 -11.32
C ILE A 309 1.11 -1.32 -11.48
N ASP A 310 0.88 -0.67 -12.59
CA ASP A 310 -0.47 -0.32 -13.01
C ASP A 310 -1.07 -1.47 -13.81
N ILE A 311 -2.01 -2.17 -13.18
CA ILE A 311 -2.78 -3.23 -13.81
C ILE A 311 -4.17 -2.64 -14.05
N PRO A 312 -4.57 -2.44 -15.31
CA PRO A 312 -5.87 -1.88 -15.62
C PRO A 312 -6.99 -2.85 -15.26
N GLY A 313 -8.13 -2.32 -14.84
CA GLY A 313 -9.36 -3.11 -14.66
C GLY A 313 -9.38 -4.03 -13.44
N VAL A 314 -8.53 -3.82 -12.44
CA VAL A 314 -8.60 -4.58 -11.20
C VAL A 314 -9.87 -4.19 -10.44
N SER A 315 -10.88 -5.07 -10.47
CA SER A 315 -12.16 -4.87 -9.79
C SER A 315 -12.21 -5.53 -8.41
N LEU A 316 -11.34 -6.54 -8.17
CA LEU A 316 -11.30 -7.29 -6.93
C LEU A 316 -9.87 -7.44 -6.43
N ILE A 317 -9.64 -7.10 -5.17
CA ILE A 317 -8.42 -7.42 -4.41
C ILE A 317 -8.77 -8.48 -3.36
N ILE A 318 -7.96 -9.52 -3.27
CA ILE A 318 -8.02 -10.47 -2.15
C ILE A 318 -6.68 -10.45 -1.42
N ASN A 319 -6.68 -10.07 -0.15
CA ASN A 319 -5.55 -10.28 0.73
C ASN A 319 -5.68 -11.67 1.35
N ASP A 320 -4.82 -12.64 0.94
CA ASP A 320 -4.75 -14.00 1.51
C ASP A 320 -4.35 -14.00 3.00
N GLY A 321 -3.97 -12.86 3.52
CA GLY A 321 -3.70 -12.52 4.90
C GLY A 321 -3.25 -11.07 5.03
N ILE A 322 -3.23 -10.59 6.27
CA ILE A 322 -2.74 -9.23 6.56
C ILE A 322 -1.25 -9.16 6.24
N PRO A 323 -0.76 -8.12 5.54
CA PRO A 323 0.64 -7.99 5.17
C PRO A 323 1.55 -7.96 6.40
N THR A 324 2.79 -8.45 6.29
CA THR A 324 3.75 -8.46 7.40
C THR A 324 4.02 -7.05 7.90
N GLU A 325 4.22 -6.12 7.00
CA GLU A 325 4.30 -4.68 7.25
C GLU A 325 2.95 -4.05 6.92
N LEU A 326 2.33 -3.43 7.92
CA LEU A 326 0.93 -2.97 7.83
C LEU A 326 0.74 -1.86 6.79
N GLU A 327 1.77 -1.05 6.55
CA GLU A 327 1.79 0.02 5.55
C GLU A 327 1.47 -0.49 4.14
N PHE A 328 1.83 -1.75 3.85
CA PHE A 328 1.51 -2.39 2.57
C PHE A 328 0.01 -2.65 2.36
N PHE A 329 -0.77 -2.64 3.43
CA PHE A 329 -2.20 -2.85 3.34
C PHE A 329 -2.88 -1.82 2.43
N VAL A 330 -2.59 -0.56 2.64
CA VAL A 330 -3.15 0.55 1.84
C VAL A 330 -2.70 0.46 0.38
N HIS A 331 -1.42 0.12 0.15
CA HIS A 331 -0.87 -0.07 -1.19
C HIS A 331 -1.50 -1.25 -1.95
N ARG A 332 -1.84 -2.35 -1.25
CA ARG A 332 -2.58 -3.48 -1.85
C ARG A 332 -3.98 -3.07 -2.25
N VAL A 333 -4.73 -2.51 -1.32
CA VAL A 333 -6.12 -2.12 -1.52
C VAL A 333 -6.24 -1.03 -2.60
N GLY A 334 -5.32 -0.08 -2.64
CA GLY A 334 -5.25 0.97 -3.67
C GLY A 334 -4.90 0.49 -5.09
N ARG A 335 -4.84 -0.83 -5.35
CA ARG A 335 -4.76 -1.37 -6.73
C ARG A 335 -6.13 -1.45 -7.41
N THR A 336 -7.21 -1.37 -6.66
CA THR A 336 -8.58 -1.24 -7.20
C THR A 336 -9.15 0.16 -6.94
N GLY A 337 -10.33 0.46 -7.39
CA GLY A 337 -11.01 1.75 -7.17
C GLY A 337 -10.32 2.96 -7.83
N ARG A 338 -9.56 2.76 -8.91
CA ARG A 338 -8.81 3.81 -9.61
C ARG A 338 -9.68 4.54 -10.63
N ASN A 339 -9.31 5.78 -10.93
CA ASN A 339 -9.98 6.62 -11.92
C ASN A 339 -11.49 6.78 -11.68
N GLY A 340 -11.91 6.83 -10.39
CA GLY A 340 -13.32 6.97 -10.01
C GLY A 340 -14.17 5.71 -10.20
N MET A 341 -13.57 4.58 -10.58
CA MET A 341 -14.28 3.30 -10.66
C MET A 341 -14.46 2.69 -9.26
N GLU A 342 -15.53 1.94 -9.08
CA GLU A 342 -15.74 1.16 -7.87
C GLU A 342 -14.82 -0.07 -7.83
N GLY A 343 -14.40 -0.46 -6.61
CA GLY A 343 -13.59 -1.63 -6.39
C GLY A 343 -13.93 -2.35 -5.08
N THR A 344 -13.62 -3.63 -5.02
CA THR A 344 -13.81 -4.43 -3.81
C THR A 344 -12.48 -4.97 -3.32
N ALA A 345 -12.20 -4.80 -2.04
CA ALA A 345 -11.07 -5.42 -1.36
C ALA A 345 -11.59 -6.39 -0.28
N ILE A 346 -11.13 -7.63 -0.32
CA ILE A 346 -11.48 -8.66 0.66
C ILE A 346 -10.22 -9.07 1.41
N THR A 347 -10.22 -8.94 2.72
CA THR A 347 -9.12 -9.40 3.56
C THR A 347 -9.52 -10.66 4.31
N ILE A 348 -8.79 -11.75 4.07
CA ILE A 348 -8.97 -13.03 4.76
C ILE A 348 -8.10 -13.03 6.00
N TYR A 349 -8.67 -13.40 7.15
CA TYR A 349 -7.93 -13.52 8.39
C TYR A 349 -8.30 -14.81 9.15
N ASN A 350 -7.35 -15.34 9.89
CA ASN A 350 -7.58 -16.39 10.87
C ASN A 350 -7.91 -15.77 12.24
N PRO A 351 -8.57 -16.48 13.14
CA PRO A 351 -8.89 -15.97 14.48
C PRO A 351 -7.68 -15.55 15.33
N ASP A 352 -6.51 -16.11 15.07
CA ASP A 352 -5.23 -15.80 15.70
C ASP A 352 -4.57 -14.51 15.16
N GLU A 353 -5.01 -14.03 13.98
CA GLU A 353 -4.55 -12.78 13.37
C GLU A 353 -5.36 -11.53 13.81
N GLU A 354 -6.28 -11.66 14.79
CA GLU A 354 -7.17 -10.59 15.25
C GLU A 354 -6.42 -9.33 15.71
N ASP A 355 -5.27 -9.48 16.37
CA ASP A 355 -4.47 -8.35 16.84
C ASP A 355 -3.86 -7.56 15.68
N ARG A 356 -3.54 -8.23 14.57
CA ARG A 356 -3.08 -7.59 13.33
C ARG A 356 -4.21 -6.84 12.61
N VAL A 357 -5.43 -7.40 12.61
CA VAL A 357 -6.62 -6.70 12.11
C VAL A 357 -6.83 -5.40 12.88
N GLN A 358 -6.73 -5.45 14.22
CA GLN A 358 -6.86 -4.24 15.05
C GLN A 358 -5.76 -3.20 14.78
N ALA A 359 -4.54 -3.66 14.48
CA ALA A 359 -3.46 -2.76 14.12
C ALA A 359 -3.72 -2.04 12.79
N VAL A 360 -4.30 -2.72 11.80
CA VAL A 360 -4.74 -2.10 10.53
C VAL A 360 -5.90 -1.12 10.77
N GLU A 361 -6.87 -1.47 11.63
CA GLU A 361 -7.96 -0.57 12.01
C GLU A 361 -7.45 0.69 12.74
N ALA A 362 -6.38 0.55 13.54
CA ALA A 362 -5.74 1.69 14.22
C ALA A 362 -5.07 2.67 13.26
N MET A 363 -4.74 2.26 12.03
CA MET A 363 -4.27 3.14 10.96
C MET A 363 -5.40 3.96 10.31
N GLY A 364 -6.66 3.78 10.73
CA GLY A 364 -7.82 4.46 10.16
C GLY A 364 -8.52 3.68 9.04
N VAL A 365 -8.18 2.39 8.87
CA VAL A 365 -8.84 1.52 7.89
C VAL A 365 -10.14 0.99 8.49
N GLU A 366 -11.25 1.21 7.80
CA GLU A 366 -12.54 0.65 8.17
C GLU A 366 -12.80 -0.65 7.41
N PHE A 367 -13.25 -1.68 8.14
CA PHE A 367 -13.65 -2.96 7.58
C PHE A 367 -15.15 -3.21 7.77
N GLU A 368 -15.80 -3.67 6.71
CA GLU A 368 -17.12 -4.28 6.80
C GLU A 368 -16.95 -5.79 7.07
N PRO A 369 -17.36 -6.28 8.26
CA PRO A 369 -17.23 -7.69 8.58
C PRO A 369 -18.21 -8.53 7.76
N MET A 370 -17.69 -9.49 7.00
CA MET A 370 -18.47 -10.42 6.18
C MET A 370 -18.22 -11.85 6.60
N THR A 371 -19.15 -12.72 6.25
CA THR A 371 -19.07 -14.17 6.49
C THR A 371 -19.38 -14.90 5.21
N TYR A 372 -18.47 -15.75 4.76
CA TYR A 372 -18.74 -16.70 3.69
C TYR A 372 -19.54 -17.89 4.21
N SER A 373 -20.62 -18.23 3.56
CA SER A 373 -21.47 -19.38 3.90
C SER A 373 -22.29 -19.82 2.68
N HIS A 374 -22.20 -21.09 2.31
CA HIS A 374 -23.00 -21.72 1.23
C HIS A 374 -22.96 -20.96 -0.11
N GLY A 375 -21.77 -20.55 -0.52
CA GLY A 375 -21.61 -19.86 -1.82
C GLY A 375 -21.90 -18.35 -1.80
N GLU A 376 -22.19 -17.77 -0.63
CA GLU A 376 -22.56 -16.35 -0.52
C GLU A 376 -21.77 -15.65 0.59
N LEU A 377 -21.49 -14.37 0.38
CA LEU A 377 -21.02 -13.44 1.42
C LEU A 377 -22.23 -12.77 2.08
N LYS A 378 -22.31 -12.88 3.40
CA LYS A 378 -23.37 -12.25 4.21
C LYS A 378 -22.74 -11.32 5.26
N PRO A 379 -23.42 -10.24 5.66
CA PRO A 379 -22.96 -9.39 6.74
C PRO A 379 -22.59 -10.23 7.97
N GLY A 380 -21.39 -10.03 8.47
CA GLY A 380 -20.88 -10.75 9.62
C GLY A 380 -21.32 -10.11 10.94
N TYR A 381 -21.24 -10.87 12.04
CA TYR A 381 -21.49 -10.34 13.36
C TYR A 381 -20.27 -9.55 13.84
N ASP A 382 -20.50 -8.53 14.68
CA ASP A 382 -19.47 -7.75 15.36
C ASP A 382 -18.44 -8.67 16.06
N ARG A 383 -17.19 -8.63 15.61
CA ARG A 383 -16.05 -9.39 16.14
C ARG A 383 -15.82 -9.15 17.64
N ARG A 384 -16.09 -7.91 18.10
CA ARG A 384 -15.86 -7.46 19.48
C ARG A 384 -16.86 -8.06 20.49
N ARG A 385 -17.97 -8.59 20.00
CA ARG A 385 -19.02 -9.19 20.87
C ARG A 385 -18.54 -10.38 21.71
N ARG A 386 -17.51 -11.13 21.26
CA ARG A 386 -16.90 -12.23 22.05
C ARG A 386 -15.97 -11.71 23.16
N LYS A 387 -15.20 -10.65 22.93
CA LYS A 387 -14.32 -10.04 23.96
C LYS A 387 -15.12 -9.43 25.12
N GLN A 388 -16.30 -8.87 24.84
CA GLN A 388 -17.19 -8.35 25.89
C GLN A 388 -17.79 -9.46 26.77
N ARG A 389 -17.93 -10.69 26.24
CA ARG A 389 -18.40 -11.85 27.01
C ARG A 389 -17.34 -12.51 27.89
N SER A 390 -16.05 -12.34 27.62
CA SER A 390 -14.98 -13.02 28.37
C SER A 390 -14.52 -12.26 29.62
N LYS A 391 -14.99 -11.04 29.88
CA LYS A 391 -14.58 -10.23 31.04
C LYS A 391 -15.44 -10.36 32.30
N SER A 392 -16.43 -11.26 32.34
CA SER A 392 -17.06 -11.64 33.61
C SER A 392 -16.36 -12.85 34.22
N THR A 393 -15.11 -12.74 34.60
CA THR A 393 -14.45 -13.68 35.50
C THR A 393 -14.96 -13.46 36.92
N VAL A 394 -16.20 -13.81 37.17
CA VAL A 394 -16.62 -14.15 38.51
C VAL A 394 -15.78 -15.38 38.89
N LYS A 395 -14.75 -15.22 39.72
CA LYS A 395 -14.00 -16.35 40.30
C LYS A 395 -15.02 -17.19 41.04
N LEU A 396 -15.41 -18.31 40.43
CA LEU A 396 -16.31 -19.25 41.07
C LEU A 396 -15.63 -19.84 42.32
N ASP A 397 -16.38 -19.90 43.41
CA ASP A 397 -15.95 -20.58 44.62
C ASP A 397 -15.50 -22.03 44.31
N PRO A 398 -14.43 -22.56 44.94
CA PRO A 398 -13.94 -23.93 44.71
C PRO A 398 -15.03 -25.00 44.79
N THR A 399 -16.03 -24.82 45.64
CA THR A 399 -17.19 -25.73 45.78
C THR A 399 -18.08 -25.69 44.53
N MET A 400 -18.25 -24.52 43.90
CA MET A 400 -19.02 -24.39 42.67
C MET A 400 -18.27 -24.89 41.44
N ILE A 401 -16.93 -24.78 41.40
CA ILE A 401 -16.10 -25.36 40.35
C ILE A 401 -16.32 -26.91 40.28
N GLY A 402 -16.47 -27.57 41.44
CA GLY A 402 -16.78 -28.98 41.51
C GLY A 402 -18.15 -29.34 40.90
N MET A 403 -19.18 -28.49 41.10
CA MET A 403 -20.51 -28.69 40.51
C MET A 403 -20.51 -28.47 38.98
N VAL A 404 -19.76 -27.51 38.48
CA VAL A 404 -19.70 -27.19 37.05
C VAL A 404 -18.87 -28.23 36.29
N LYS A 405 -17.78 -28.75 36.88
CA LYS A 405 -16.86 -29.71 36.24
C LYS A 405 -17.34 -31.15 36.27
N LYS A 406 -18.35 -31.49 37.07
CA LYS A 406 -18.86 -32.89 37.15
C LYS A 406 -19.59 -33.25 35.85
N LYS A 407 -18.90 -33.91 34.91
CA LYS A 407 -19.50 -34.51 33.70
C LYS A 407 -20.38 -35.71 34.19
N LYS A 408 -21.69 -35.51 34.24
CA LYS A 408 -22.62 -36.64 34.39
C LYS A 408 -22.97 -37.19 33.01
N LYS A 409 -22.96 -38.54 32.89
CA LYS A 409 -23.33 -39.27 31.66
C LYS A 409 -24.79 -39.02 31.22
N ASN A 410 -25.69 -38.68 32.16
CA ASN A 410 -27.09 -38.32 31.88
C ASN A 410 -27.45 -37.01 32.57
N VAL A 411 -27.59 -35.95 31.82
CA VAL A 411 -27.96 -34.62 32.31
C VAL A 411 -29.48 -34.46 32.18
N LYS A 412 -30.22 -34.34 33.29
CA LYS A 412 -31.66 -34.05 33.27
C LYS A 412 -31.98 -32.70 32.58
N PRO A 413 -33.08 -32.58 31.84
CA PRO A 413 -33.56 -31.31 31.30
C PRO A 413 -33.63 -30.24 32.42
N GLY A 414 -33.07 -29.06 32.20
CA GLY A 414 -33.03 -27.99 33.21
C GLY A 414 -31.75 -27.87 34.06
N TYR A 415 -30.82 -28.84 34.02
CA TYR A 415 -29.56 -28.81 34.80
C TYR A 415 -28.71 -27.51 34.55
N LYS A 416 -28.60 -27.07 33.30
CA LYS A 416 -27.91 -25.82 32.98
C LYS A 416 -28.59 -24.59 33.62
N ARG A 417 -29.93 -24.60 33.71
CA ARG A 417 -30.73 -23.53 34.32
C ARG A 417 -30.53 -23.51 35.86
N GLN A 418 -30.42 -24.66 36.48
CA GLN A 418 -30.16 -24.79 37.92
C GLN A 418 -28.76 -24.31 38.30
N ILE A 419 -27.73 -24.68 37.52
CA ILE A 419 -26.35 -24.16 37.72
C ILE A 419 -26.33 -22.64 37.59
N LYS A 420 -26.96 -22.08 36.53
CA LYS A 420 -27.00 -20.64 36.30
C LYS A 420 -27.72 -19.88 37.44
N ALA A 421 -28.78 -20.47 37.98
CA ALA A 421 -29.51 -19.93 39.12
C ALA A 421 -28.68 -19.99 40.43
N ALA A 422 -27.91 -21.08 40.66
CA ALA A 422 -27.02 -21.23 41.81
C ALA A 422 -25.88 -20.21 41.75
N ILE A 423 -25.25 -20.01 40.61
CA ILE A 423 -24.20 -18.98 40.38
C ILE A 423 -24.75 -17.57 40.67
N ALA A 424 -25.96 -17.26 40.17
CA ALA A 424 -26.60 -15.97 40.40
C ALA A 424 -26.94 -15.69 41.88
N ARG A 425 -27.36 -16.75 42.62
CA ARG A 425 -27.62 -16.64 44.07
C ARG A 425 -26.33 -16.41 44.87
N ASP A 426 -25.25 -17.11 44.54
CA ASP A 426 -23.95 -16.93 45.21
C ASP A 426 -23.39 -15.50 44.95
N ALA A 427 -23.44 -15.02 43.69
CA ALA A 427 -23.04 -13.66 43.37
C ALA A 427 -23.84 -12.61 44.16
N LYS A 428 -25.16 -12.80 44.29
CA LYS A 428 -26.03 -11.90 45.07
C LYS A 428 -25.72 -11.97 46.58
N TYR A 429 -25.38 -13.13 47.10
CA TYR A 429 -24.97 -13.30 48.50
C TYR A 429 -23.64 -12.59 48.77
N LYS A 430 -22.62 -12.84 47.93
CA LYS A 430 -21.29 -12.17 48.05
C LYS A 430 -21.42 -10.64 48.02
N LYS A 431 -22.19 -10.08 47.09
CA LYS A 431 -22.45 -8.64 47.05
C LYS A 431 -23.06 -8.09 48.35
N ARG A 432 -24.02 -8.81 48.94
CA ARG A 432 -24.62 -8.42 50.25
C ARG A 432 -23.62 -8.48 51.38
N VAL A 433 -22.71 -9.46 51.38
CA VAL A 433 -21.66 -9.59 52.40
C VAL A 433 -20.66 -8.43 52.29
N GLU A 434 -20.22 -8.10 51.08
CA GLU A 434 -19.33 -6.99 50.82
C GLU A 434 -19.96 -5.63 51.23
N GLU A 435 -21.22 -5.39 50.88
CA GLU A 435 -21.98 -4.19 51.31
C GLU A 435 -22.08 -4.10 52.84
N ARG A 436 -22.32 -5.22 53.55
CA ARG A 436 -22.33 -5.24 55.02
C ARG A 436 -20.95 -4.97 55.62
N GLN A 437 -19.89 -5.51 55.00
CA GLN A 437 -18.52 -5.29 55.48
C GLN A 437 -18.09 -3.82 55.27
N SER A 438 -18.43 -3.22 54.14
CA SER A 438 -18.14 -1.81 53.85
C SER A 438 -18.89 -0.86 54.78
N LEU A 439 -20.17 -1.14 55.08
CA LEU A 439 -20.94 -0.39 56.04
C LEU A 439 -20.39 -0.49 57.48
N ARG A 440 -19.91 -1.69 57.90
CA ARG A 440 -19.26 -1.86 59.20
C ARG A 440 -17.91 -1.14 59.25
N ALA A 441 -17.12 -1.19 58.19
CA ALA A 441 -15.85 -0.45 58.07
C ALA A 441 -16.09 1.09 58.14
N ALA A 442 -17.08 1.59 57.42
CA ALA A 442 -17.46 3.01 57.47
C ALA A 442 -17.94 3.47 58.88
N LYS A 443 -18.77 2.65 59.59
CA LYS A 443 -19.18 2.90 60.97
C LYS A 443 -17.99 2.94 61.94
N LYS A 444 -17.03 1.97 61.77
CA LYS A 444 -15.82 1.91 62.62
C LYS A 444 -14.88 3.14 62.36
N ALA A 445 -14.77 3.58 61.10
CA ALA A 445 -14.01 4.76 60.73
C ALA A 445 -14.66 6.04 61.34
N LYS A 446 -15.99 6.18 61.27
CA LYS A 446 -16.71 7.32 61.87
C LYS A 446 -16.55 7.36 63.42
N LYS A 447 -16.58 6.19 64.07
CA LYS A 447 -16.38 6.12 65.55
C LYS A 447 -14.96 6.54 65.95
N LYS A 448 -13.94 6.11 65.19
CA LYS A 448 -12.54 6.56 65.40
C LYS A 448 -12.31 8.02 65.12
N ALA A 449 -13.08 8.65 64.25
CA ALA A 449 -12.96 10.09 63.95
C ALA A 449 -13.62 10.97 65.04
N ASN A 450 -14.64 10.43 65.74
CA ASN A 450 -15.32 11.16 66.83
C ASN A 450 -14.63 10.96 68.21
N GLU A 451 -13.64 10.08 68.31
CA GLU A 451 -12.83 9.83 69.52
C GLU A 451 -11.47 10.58 69.50
N LYS A 452 -11.23 11.37 68.47
CA LYS A 452 -10.13 12.36 68.37
C LYS A 452 -10.67 13.77 68.45
#